data_2c8e9b3adfc19b3e671c0a0dda2d6d09
#
_entry.id   2c8e9b3adfc19b3e671c0a0dda2d6d09
#
_cell.length_a   1.000
_cell.length_b   1.000
_cell.length_c   1.000
_cell.angle_alpha   90.00
_cell.angle_beta   90.00
_cell.angle_gamma   90.00
#
_symmetry.space_group_name_H-M   'P 1'
#
loop_
_entity.id
_entity.type
_entity.pdbx_description
1 polymer ?
#
loop_
_entity_poly.entity_id
_entity_poly.type
_entity_poly.pdbx_seq_one_letter_code
_entity_poly.pdbx_strand_id
1 'polypeptide(L)'
;MKKKLLSALLCLVLALTLLPTAALAAPTRLKSVDLVIDLPKAGDPNEMETEVTIKSMKSGNIDLLANGAGILYTEWQGDDVETDDGFSFRAGTTYLVNIKLAFDTTKGYCANYKTVGGENIVGPDTFSATVNGVPATIRTSAQYFPTLQVSLTLEGERYTEQEKEELNADLTRKTELLRQAKRAMAT
;
A
#
# COMPACT_ATOMS: atom_id res chain seq x y z
N MET A 1 9.69 -2.13 66.25
CA MET A 1 8.83 -2.38 65.08
C MET A 1 8.77 -1.17 64.10
N LYS A 2 8.51 0.05 64.55
CA LYS A 2 8.35 1.24 63.64
C LYS A 2 9.55 1.52 62.69
N LYS A 3 10.81 1.33 63.14
CA LYS A 3 12.02 1.55 62.32
C LYS A 3 12.15 0.53 61.19
N LYS A 4 11.75 -0.71 61.36
CA LYS A 4 11.79 -1.73 60.31
C LYS A 4 10.73 -1.50 59.25
N LEU A 5 9.54 -1.01 59.64
CA LEU A 5 8.47 -0.63 58.71
C LEU A 5 8.86 0.58 57.86
N LEU A 6 9.51 1.58 58.46
CA LEU A 6 9.97 2.75 57.72
C LEU A 6 11.08 2.42 56.70
N SER A 7 11.99 1.51 57.07
CA SER A 7 13.03 1.03 56.15
C SER A 7 12.45 0.23 54.96
N ALA A 8 11.48 -0.62 55.24
CA ALA A 8 10.80 -1.38 54.18
C ALA A 8 10.02 -0.45 53.24
N LEU A 9 9.33 0.56 53.75
CA LEU A 9 8.63 1.56 52.96
C LEU A 9 9.59 2.38 52.08
N LEU A 10 10.74 2.79 52.64
CA LEU A 10 11.76 3.54 51.89
C LEU A 10 12.37 2.69 50.79
N CYS A 11 12.65 1.40 51.03
CA CYS A 11 13.11 0.47 49.99
C CYS A 11 12.09 0.26 48.89
N LEU A 12 10.80 0.20 49.22
CA LEU A 12 9.72 0.05 48.24
C LEU A 12 9.61 1.32 47.37
N VAL A 13 9.67 2.49 47.95
CA VAL A 13 9.66 3.78 47.23
C VAL A 13 10.86 3.90 46.32
N LEU A 14 12.06 3.54 46.80
CA LEU A 14 13.29 3.53 46.00
C LEU A 14 13.21 2.49 44.87
N ALA A 15 12.68 1.32 45.11
CA ALA A 15 12.48 0.32 44.08
C ALA A 15 11.48 0.78 43.01
N LEU A 16 10.41 1.46 43.38
CA LEU A 16 9.44 2.07 42.45
C LEU A 16 10.03 3.24 41.66
N THR A 17 10.95 4.01 42.24
CA THR A 17 11.62 5.11 41.49
C THR A 17 12.78 4.63 40.62
N LEU A 18 13.34 3.43 40.92
CA LEU A 18 14.36 2.78 40.11
C LEU A 18 13.77 1.84 39.02
N LEU A 19 12.47 1.59 39.06
CA LEU A 19 11.83 1.01 37.87
C LEU A 19 12.12 1.95 36.70
N PRO A 20 12.84 1.51 35.65
CA PRO A 20 12.96 2.34 34.50
C PRO A 20 11.51 2.59 34.05
N THR A 21 11.02 3.81 34.28
CA THR A 21 9.95 4.29 33.44
C THR A 21 10.56 4.19 32.06
N ALA A 22 10.33 3.09 31.35
CA ALA A 22 10.44 3.11 29.92
C ALA A 22 9.44 4.19 29.52
N ALA A 23 9.93 5.45 29.58
CA ALA A 23 9.28 6.54 28.90
C ALA A 23 9.19 6.01 27.48
N LEU A 24 8.00 5.53 27.09
CA LEU A 24 7.71 5.19 25.71
C LEU A 24 8.01 6.48 24.97
N ALA A 25 9.23 6.56 24.44
CA ALA A 25 9.64 7.72 23.67
C ALA A 25 8.57 7.90 22.61
N ALA A 26 8.08 9.11 22.46
CA ALA A 26 7.07 9.40 21.44
C ALA A 26 7.61 8.86 20.11
N PRO A 27 6.80 8.18 19.33
CA PRO A 27 7.26 7.55 18.10
C PRO A 27 7.83 8.59 17.13
N THR A 28 8.91 8.22 16.46
CA THR A 28 9.50 9.03 15.39
C THR A 28 8.51 9.10 14.23
N ARG A 29 8.05 10.31 13.92
CA ARG A 29 7.09 10.57 12.85
C ARG A 29 7.81 10.63 11.50
N LEU A 30 7.52 9.69 10.64
CA LEU A 30 8.05 9.62 9.28
C LEU A 30 7.25 10.54 8.37
N LYS A 31 7.91 11.40 7.60
CA LYS A 31 7.26 12.31 6.65
C LYS A 31 7.00 11.66 5.31
N SER A 32 7.79 10.65 4.97
CA SER A 32 7.67 9.94 3.69
C SER A 32 8.11 8.49 3.80
N VAL A 33 7.66 7.67 2.84
CA VAL A 33 8.15 6.31 2.62
C VAL A 33 8.39 6.08 1.14
N ASP A 34 9.55 5.50 0.82
CA ASP A 34 9.88 4.98 -0.49
C ASP A 34 9.81 3.45 -0.44
N LEU A 35 8.83 2.89 -1.13
CA LEU A 35 8.55 1.46 -1.20
C LEU A 35 8.97 0.91 -2.56
N VAL A 36 9.72 -0.17 -2.57
CA VAL A 36 10.04 -0.94 -3.78
C VAL A 36 9.53 -2.35 -3.61
N ILE A 37 8.67 -2.78 -4.52
CA ILE A 37 8.05 -4.11 -4.55
C ILE A 37 8.31 -4.78 -5.89
N ASP A 38 8.31 -6.12 -5.91
CA ASP A 38 8.15 -6.86 -7.15
C ASP A 38 6.72 -6.72 -7.65
N LEU A 39 6.57 -6.44 -8.94
CA LEU A 39 5.26 -6.43 -9.57
C LEU A 39 4.87 -7.86 -9.94
N PRO A 40 3.57 -8.22 -9.87
CA PRO A 40 3.06 -9.45 -10.43
C PRO A 40 3.42 -9.56 -11.92
N LYS A 41 3.53 -10.76 -12.42
CA LYS A 41 3.75 -11.01 -13.85
C LYS A 41 2.42 -11.26 -14.56
N ALA A 42 2.40 -11.02 -15.85
CA ALA A 42 1.28 -11.43 -16.67
C ALA A 42 1.06 -12.95 -16.55
N GLY A 43 -0.18 -13.35 -16.31
CA GLY A 43 -0.57 -14.74 -16.05
C GLY A 43 -0.53 -15.17 -14.58
N ASP A 44 0.08 -14.38 -13.68
CA ASP A 44 -0.04 -14.66 -12.25
C ASP A 44 -1.51 -14.47 -11.82
N PRO A 45 -2.02 -15.27 -10.86
CA PRO A 45 -3.37 -15.09 -10.33
C PRO A 45 -3.53 -13.72 -9.70
N ASN A 46 -4.65 -13.04 -9.98
CA ASN A 46 -5.07 -11.83 -9.27
C ASN A 46 -6.15 -12.17 -8.27
N GLU A 47 -5.75 -12.45 -7.06
CA GLU A 47 -6.63 -12.72 -5.94
C GLU A 47 -6.92 -11.43 -5.15
N MET A 48 -7.96 -11.45 -4.31
CA MET A 48 -8.38 -10.27 -3.52
C MET A 48 -7.22 -9.71 -2.67
N GLU A 49 -6.31 -10.57 -2.21
CA GLU A 49 -5.12 -10.22 -1.45
C GLU A 49 -3.88 -10.86 -2.10
N THR A 50 -3.42 -10.26 -3.18
CA THR A 50 -2.21 -10.73 -3.87
C THR A 50 -0.97 -10.35 -3.06
N GLU A 51 -0.22 -11.34 -2.61
CA GLU A 51 1.04 -11.09 -1.91
C GLU A 51 2.09 -10.51 -2.85
N VAL A 52 2.79 -9.49 -2.38
CA VAL A 52 3.91 -8.87 -3.10
C VAL A 52 5.21 -9.00 -2.31
N THR A 53 6.30 -9.26 -3.01
CA THR A 53 7.64 -9.26 -2.39
C THR A 53 8.14 -7.83 -2.22
N ILE A 54 8.48 -7.46 -0.98
CA ILE A 54 9.06 -6.15 -0.68
C ILE A 54 10.58 -6.24 -0.88
N LYS A 55 11.12 -5.43 -1.80
CA LYS A 55 12.57 -5.30 -2.02
C LYS A 55 13.21 -4.29 -1.07
N SER A 56 12.55 -3.17 -0.85
CA SER A 56 12.98 -2.18 0.13
C SER A 56 11.82 -1.32 0.59
N MET A 57 11.91 -0.85 1.84
CA MET A 57 11.00 0.16 2.41
C MET A 57 11.86 1.11 3.23
N LYS A 58 11.95 2.37 2.81
CA LYS A 58 12.84 3.37 3.43
C LYS A 58 12.12 4.68 3.70
N SER A 59 12.63 5.41 4.70
CA SER A 59 12.29 6.81 4.96
C SER A 59 13.61 7.58 5.09
N GLY A 60 14.03 8.24 4.02
CA GLY A 60 15.38 8.79 3.92
C GLY A 60 16.44 7.68 4.10
N ASN A 61 17.28 7.82 5.14
CA ASN A 61 18.32 6.83 5.44
C ASN A 61 17.85 5.69 6.38
N ILE A 62 16.58 5.69 6.79
CA ILE A 62 16.04 4.68 7.71
C ILE A 62 15.54 3.49 6.90
N ASP A 63 16.08 2.31 7.18
CA ASP A 63 15.56 1.03 6.67
C ASP A 63 14.39 0.60 7.55
N LEU A 64 13.17 0.71 7.01
CA LEU A 64 11.96 0.41 7.76
C LEU A 64 11.67 -1.09 7.85
N LEU A 65 12.13 -1.91 6.87
CA LEU A 65 12.00 -3.37 6.96
C LEU A 65 12.81 -3.93 8.13
N ALA A 66 14.06 -3.46 8.28
CA ALA A 66 14.89 -3.81 9.42
C ALA A 66 14.30 -3.36 10.76
N ASN A 67 13.35 -2.42 10.73
CA ASN A 67 12.61 -1.90 11.88
C ASN A 67 11.17 -2.44 11.97
N GLY A 68 10.89 -3.59 11.37
CA GLY A 68 9.62 -4.31 11.52
C GLY A 68 8.43 -3.71 10.77
N ALA A 69 8.67 -2.80 9.82
CA ALA A 69 7.62 -2.36 8.92
C ALA A 69 7.35 -3.42 7.83
N GLY A 70 6.14 -3.45 7.32
CA GLY A 70 5.75 -4.38 6.27
C GLY A 70 4.49 -3.94 5.54
N ILE A 71 4.01 -4.79 4.66
CA ILE A 71 2.71 -4.66 3.99
C ILE A 71 1.74 -5.62 4.68
N LEU A 72 0.55 -5.13 5.03
CA LEU A 72 -0.53 -5.96 5.57
C LEU A 72 -1.31 -6.66 4.46
N TYR A 73 -1.62 -5.90 3.39
CA TYR A 73 -2.27 -6.43 2.19
C TYR A 73 -2.04 -5.51 1.00
N THR A 74 -2.22 -6.08 -0.19
CA THR A 74 -2.33 -5.34 -1.46
C THR A 74 -3.61 -5.75 -2.15
N GLU A 75 -4.29 -4.79 -2.75
CA GLU A 75 -5.49 -4.97 -3.55
C GLU A 75 -5.26 -4.35 -4.92
N TRP A 76 -5.44 -5.12 -5.97
CA TRP A 76 -5.19 -4.73 -7.36
C TRP A 76 -6.52 -4.60 -8.10
N GLN A 77 -6.76 -3.45 -8.69
CA GLN A 77 -7.96 -3.16 -9.47
C GLN A 77 -7.56 -2.76 -10.87
N GLY A 78 -8.03 -3.49 -11.88
CA GLY A 78 -7.70 -3.24 -13.28
C GLY A 78 -8.41 -4.18 -14.21
N ASP A 79 -7.89 -4.27 -15.43
CA ASP A 79 -8.48 -5.04 -16.53
C ASP A 79 -7.74 -6.40 -16.61
N ASP A 80 -8.24 -7.36 -15.87
CA ASP A 80 -7.69 -8.70 -15.76
C ASP A 80 -8.16 -9.60 -16.92
N VAL A 81 -7.45 -10.71 -17.08
CA VAL A 81 -7.86 -11.80 -17.97
C VAL A 81 -8.61 -12.85 -17.14
N GLU A 82 -9.86 -13.13 -17.51
CA GLU A 82 -10.62 -14.24 -16.93
C GLU A 82 -10.03 -15.57 -17.41
N THR A 83 -9.81 -16.48 -16.48
CA THR A 83 -9.28 -17.83 -16.71
C THR A 83 -10.18 -18.86 -16.05
N ASP A 84 -9.97 -20.16 -16.32
CA ASP A 84 -10.77 -21.24 -15.71
C ASP A 84 -10.62 -21.27 -14.17
N ASP A 85 -9.49 -20.77 -13.65
CA ASP A 85 -9.18 -20.73 -12.21
C ASP A 85 -9.45 -19.37 -11.56
N GLY A 86 -10.06 -18.41 -12.28
CA GLY A 86 -10.35 -17.06 -11.78
C GLY A 86 -9.78 -15.95 -12.65
N PHE A 87 -9.23 -14.91 -12.05
CA PHE A 87 -8.65 -13.78 -12.76
C PHE A 87 -7.13 -13.82 -12.71
N SER A 88 -6.47 -13.40 -13.79
CA SER A 88 -5.02 -13.30 -13.89
C SER A 88 -4.60 -11.92 -14.37
N PHE A 89 -3.43 -11.49 -13.91
CA PHE A 89 -2.84 -10.22 -14.31
C PHE A 89 -2.56 -10.18 -15.82
N ARG A 90 -2.83 -9.04 -16.45
CA ARG A 90 -2.58 -8.78 -17.86
C ARG A 90 -1.36 -7.89 -18.06
N ALA A 91 -0.48 -8.28 -18.98
CA ALA A 91 0.66 -7.47 -19.40
C ALA A 91 0.23 -6.10 -19.96
N GLY A 92 1.05 -5.08 -19.81
CA GLY A 92 0.80 -3.73 -20.33
C GLY A 92 -0.43 -3.04 -19.74
N THR A 93 -1.05 -3.63 -18.72
CA THR A 93 -2.22 -3.05 -18.05
C THR A 93 -1.77 -2.21 -16.85
N THR A 94 -2.42 -1.06 -16.67
CA THR A 94 -2.25 -0.23 -15.48
C THR A 94 -3.29 -0.59 -14.44
N TYR A 95 -2.82 -1.03 -13.29
CA TYR A 95 -3.63 -1.37 -12.13
C TYR A 95 -3.64 -0.24 -11.12
N LEU A 96 -4.81 0.05 -10.55
CA LEU A 96 -4.93 0.87 -9.36
C LEU A 96 -4.70 -0.01 -8.14
N VAL A 97 -3.63 0.25 -7.41
CA VAL A 97 -3.17 -0.62 -6.32
C VAL A 97 -3.37 0.08 -4.99
N ASN A 98 -4.09 -0.55 -4.08
CA ASN A 98 -4.18 -0.15 -2.68
C ASN A 98 -3.20 -0.99 -1.86
N ILE A 99 -2.28 -0.34 -1.16
CA ILE A 99 -1.26 -0.97 -0.33
C ILE A 99 -1.44 -0.49 1.11
N LYS A 100 -1.73 -1.38 2.02
CA LYS A 100 -1.77 -1.05 3.45
C LYS A 100 -0.47 -1.42 4.12
N LEU A 101 0.24 -0.41 4.60
CA LEU A 101 1.47 -0.58 5.34
C LEU A 101 1.18 -0.89 6.82
N ALA A 102 2.13 -1.52 7.49
CA ALA A 102 2.17 -1.67 8.94
C ALA A 102 3.52 -1.21 9.47
N PHE A 103 3.51 -0.37 10.50
CA PHE A 103 4.70 -0.03 11.28
C PHE A 103 4.65 -0.75 12.62
N ASP A 104 5.78 -1.37 13.00
CA ASP A 104 5.89 -2.01 14.33
C ASP A 104 5.86 -0.93 15.43
N THR A 105 4.81 -0.96 16.23
CA THR A 105 4.61 0.00 17.33
C THR A 105 5.72 -0.06 18.39
N THR A 106 6.40 -1.20 18.52
CA THR A 106 7.47 -1.42 19.49
C THR A 106 8.81 -0.80 19.05
N LYS A 107 8.99 -0.56 17.76
CA LYS A 107 10.21 0.03 17.17
C LYS A 107 10.20 1.55 17.15
N GLY A 108 9.09 2.16 17.55
CA GLY A 108 9.00 3.60 17.73
C GLY A 108 8.94 4.41 16.44
N TYR A 109 8.43 3.85 15.33
CA TYR A 109 8.17 4.56 14.08
C TYR A 109 6.67 4.61 13.78
N CYS A 110 6.21 5.71 13.19
CA CYS A 110 4.87 5.84 12.63
C CYS A 110 4.86 6.86 11.48
N ALA A 111 3.85 6.80 10.62
CA ALA A 111 3.61 7.85 9.65
C ALA A 111 3.29 9.17 10.36
N ASN A 112 3.74 10.30 9.79
CA ASN A 112 3.39 11.60 10.34
C ASN A 112 1.88 11.84 10.22
N TYR A 113 1.28 12.44 11.23
CA TYR A 113 -0.17 12.58 11.38
C TYR A 113 -0.56 13.95 11.95
N LYS A 114 -1.82 14.29 11.80
CA LYS A 114 -2.49 15.35 12.56
C LYS A 114 -3.54 14.73 13.50
N THR A 115 -3.74 15.34 14.64
CA THR A 115 -4.77 14.89 15.59
C THR A 115 -6.09 15.62 15.30
N VAL A 116 -7.14 14.86 15.02
CA VAL A 116 -8.50 15.37 14.73
C VAL A 116 -9.49 14.61 15.59
N GLY A 117 -10.25 15.30 16.43
CA GLY A 117 -11.24 14.66 17.31
C GLY A 117 -10.64 13.68 18.32
N GLY A 118 -9.34 13.81 18.65
CA GLY A 118 -8.62 12.88 19.54
C GLY A 118 -7.97 11.69 18.83
N GLU A 119 -8.19 11.52 17.53
CA GLU A 119 -7.56 10.47 16.71
C GLU A 119 -6.37 10.99 15.92
N ASN A 120 -5.34 10.16 15.76
CA ASN A 120 -4.15 10.46 14.97
C ASN A 120 -4.34 9.98 13.54
N ILE A 121 -4.56 10.93 12.64
CA ILE A 121 -4.94 10.69 11.25
C ILE A 121 -3.78 11.04 10.31
N VAL A 122 -3.40 10.09 9.46
CA VAL A 122 -2.47 10.26 8.34
C VAL A 122 -3.27 10.64 7.09
N GLY A 123 -2.76 11.60 6.34
CA GLY A 123 -3.34 12.02 5.08
C GLY A 123 -2.30 12.68 4.18
N PRO A 124 -2.68 13.12 2.97
CA PRO A 124 -1.76 13.66 1.97
C PRO A 124 -1.00 14.92 2.45
N ASP A 125 -1.57 15.69 3.38
CA ASP A 125 -0.93 16.87 3.94
C ASP A 125 0.15 16.56 4.99
N THR A 126 0.19 15.34 5.49
CA THR A 126 1.06 14.96 6.61
C THR A 126 2.11 13.93 6.24
N PHE A 127 1.84 13.11 5.24
CA PHE A 127 2.69 11.98 4.85
C PHE A 127 2.67 11.82 3.33
N SER A 128 3.80 11.42 2.75
CA SER A 128 3.94 11.14 1.33
C SER A 128 4.53 9.75 1.12
N ALA A 129 4.31 9.17 -0.04
CA ALA A 129 4.93 7.89 -0.39
C ALA A 129 5.21 7.78 -1.89
N THR A 130 6.21 6.97 -2.23
CA THR A 130 6.40 6.45 -3.59
C THR A 130 6.34 4.92 -3.57
N VAL A 131 5.88 4.33 -4.65
CA VAL A 131 5.93 2.88 -4.89
C VAL A 131 6.60 2.66 -6.24
N ASN A 132 7.73 1.97 -6.24
CA ASN A 132 8.57 1.81 -7.44
C ASN A 132 8.90 3.16 -8.13
N GLY A 133 9.11 4.21 -7.33
CA GLY A 133 9.36 5.57 -7.81
C GLY A 133 8.12 6.34 -8.27
N VAL A 134 6.94 5.72 -8.32
CA VAL A 134 5.67 6.38 -8.68
C VAL A 134 5.05 7.01 -7.42
N PRO A 135 4.69 8.31 -7.43
CA PRO A 135 4.01 8.94 -6.31
C PRO A 135 2.68 8.26 -5.99
N ALA A 136 2.47 7.96 -4.72
CA ALA A 136 1.24 7.36 -4.23
C ALA A 136 0.35 8.40 -3.54
N THR A 137 -0.97 8.28 -3.71
CA THR A 137 -1.96 9.04 -2.95
C THR A 137 -2.15 8.39 -1.59
N ILE A 138 -2.12 9.20 -0.53
CA ILE A 138 -2.39 8.73 0.82
C ILE A 138 -3.89 8.74 1.08
N ARG A 139 -4.44 7.56 1.37
CA ARG A 139 -5.80 7.44 1.89
C ARG A 139 -5.79 7.74 3.38
N THR A 140 -6.82 8.41 3.86
CA THR A 140 -6.95 8.73 5.30
C THR A 140 -6.96 7.46 6.13
N SER A 141 -6.04 7.37 7.10
CA SER A 141 -5.83 6.16 7.90
C SER A 141 -5.11 6.44 9.22
N ALA A 142 -5.02 5.43 10.09
CA ALA A 142 -4.32 5.53 11.36
C ALA A 142 -2.79 5.59 11.16
N GLN A 143 -2.11 6.22 12.12
CA GLN A 143 -0.66 6.52 12.05
C GLN A 143 0.25 5.29 11.86
N TYR A 144 -0.15 4.12 12.32
CA TYR A 144 0.63 2.88 12.19
C TYR A 144 0.25 2.05 10.95
N PHE A 145 -0.85 2.40 10.29
CA PHE A 145 -1.42 1.64 9.19
C PHE A 145 -1.80 2.56 8.02
N PRO A 146 -0.84 3.33 7.45
CA PRO A 146 -1.16 4.19 6.31
C PRO A 146 -1.53 3.34 5.09
N THR A 147 -2.53 3.80 4.35
CA THR A 147 -2.96 3.19 3.10
C THR A 147 -2.52 4.05 1.93
N LEU A 148 -1.75 3.45 1.03
CA LEU A 148 -1.26 4.04 -0.21
C LEU A 148 -2.17 3.63 -1.36
N GLN A 149 -2.40 4.54 -2.29
CA GLN A 149 -3.05 4.23 -3.57
C GLN A 149 -2.15 4.72 -4.70
N VAL A 150 -1.83 3.85 -5.64
CA VAL A 150 -0.90 4.13 -6.73
C VAL A 150 -1.35 3.42 -8.01
N SER A 151 -1.05 4.00 -9.16
CA SER A 151 -1.25 3.36 -10.46
C SER A 151 0.07 2.75 -10.93
N LEU A 152 0.11 1.43 -11.10
CA LEU A 152 1.29 0.69 -11.52
C LEU A 152 0.99 -0.05 -12.82
N THR A 153 1.89 0.05 -13.80
CA THR A 153 1.75 -0.64 -15.09
C THR A 153 2.63 -1.89 -15.09
N LEU A 154 2.04 -3.03 -15.42
CA LEU A 154 2.80 -4.26 -15.58
C LEU A 154 3.56 -4.26 -16.91
N GLU A 155 4.78 -4.81 -16.90
CA GLU A 155 5.60 -4.91 -18.10
C GLU A 155 4.98 -5.81 -19.16
N GLY A 156 5.27 -5.51 -20.42
CA GLY A 156 4.84 -6.26 -21.59
C GLY A 156 3.76 -5.57 -22.42
N GLU A 157 3.35 -6.22 -23.47
CA GLU A 157 2.31 -5.72 -24.38
C GLU A 157 0.92 -6.19 -23.90
N ARG A 158 -0.03 -5.26 -23.85
CA ARG A 158 -1.40 -5.50 -23.37
C ARG A 158 -2.16 -6.56 -24.20
N TYR A 159 -1.89 -6.61 -25.51
CA TYR A 159 -2.54 -7.51 -26.44
C TYR A 159 -1.50 -8.31 -27.22
N THR A 160 -1.74 -9.60 -27.36
CA THR A 160 -0.99 -10.44 -28.30
C THR A 160 -1.24 -9.99 -29.74
N GLU A 161 -0.40 -10.35 -30.69
CA GLU A 161 -0.62 -10.03 -32.11
C GLU A 161 -1.94 -10.61 -32.63
N GLN A 162 -2.33 -11.80 -32.16
CA GLN A 162 -3.60 -12.41 -32.51
C GLN A 162 -4.80 -11.61 -31.99
N GLU A 163 -4.76 -11.17 -30.72
CA GLU A 163 -5.81 -10.32 -30.11
C GLU A 163 -5.90 -8.97 -30.84
N LYS A 164 -4.76 -8.39 -31.26
CA LYS A 164 -4.73 -7.15 -32.06
C LYS A 164 -5.41 -7.35 -33.42
N GLU A 165 -5.15 -8.47 -34.09
CA GLU A 165 -5.81 -8.80 -35.37
C GLU A 165 -7.33 -9.00 -35.22
N GLU A 166 -7.75 -9.74 -34.18
CA GLU A 166 -9.18 -9.94 -33.88
C GLU A 166 -9.88 -8.63 -33.54
N LEU A 167 -9.27 -7.78 -32.73
CA LEU A 167 -9.80 -6.47 -32.37
C LEU A 167 -9.94 -5.55 -33.58
N ASN A 168 -8.95 -5.54 -34.48
CA ASN A 168 -8.97 -4.76 -35.71
C ASN A 168 -10.05 -5.27 -36.68
N ALA A 169 -10.24 -6.60 -36.79
CA ALA A 169 -11.30 -7.18 -37.59
C ALA A 169 -12.70 -6.81 -37.09
N ASP A 170 -12.92 -6.87 -35.76
CA ASP A 170 -14.18 -6.49 -35.13
C ASP A 170 -14.47 -4.98 -35.29
N LEU A 171 -13.45 -4.13 -35.11
CA LEU A 171 -13.57 -2.69 -35.34
C LEU A 171 -13.95 -2.36 -36.78
N THR A 172 -13.34 -3.03 -37.74
CA THR A 172 -13.64 -2.87 -39.18
C THR A 172 -15.08 -3.26 -39.47
N ARG A 173 -15.53 -4.42 -38.94
CA ARG A 173 -16.90 -4.89 -39.05
C ARG A 173 -17.93 -3.92 -38.48
N LYS A 174 -17.68 -3.42 -37.23
CA LYS A 174 -18.56 -2.45 -36.58
C LYS A 174 -18.61 -1.12 -37.31
N THR A 175 -17.49 -0.69 -37.89
CA THR A 175 -17.44 0.53 -38.70
C THR A 175 -18.27 0.41 -39.98
N GLU A 176 -18.20 -0.73 -40.65
CA GLU A 176 -19.02 -0.96 -41.85
C GLU A 176 -20.50 -1.03 -41.52
N LEU A 177 -20.91 -1.70 -40.45
CA LEU A 177 -22.31 -1.74 -39.99
C LEU A 177 -22.83 -0.32 -39.67
N LEU A 178 -22.02 0.52 -39.02
CA LEU A 178 -22.36 1.92 -38.74
C LEU A 178 -22.54 2.73 -40.04
N ARG A 179 -21.71 2.47 -41.05
CA ARG A 179 -21.79 3.13 -42.35
C ARG A 179 -23.05 2.74 -43.11
N GLN A 180 -23.44 1.43 -43.07
CA GLN A 180 -24.67 0.91 -43.65
C GLN A 180 -25.91 1.50 -42.95
N ALA A 181 -25.91 1.54 -41.61
CA ALA A 181 -27.02 2.11 -40.87
C ALA A 181 -27.21 3.62 -41.16
N LYS A 182 -26.12 4.39 -41.27
CA LYS A 182 -26.20 5.80 -41.67
C LYS A 182 -26.74 6.00 -43.07
N ARG A 183 -26.41 5.15 -44.03
CA ARG A 183 -26.98 5.19 -45.40
C ARG A 183 -28.48 4.88 -45.40
N ALA A 184 -28.92 3.87 -44.64
CA ALA A 184 -30.31 3.50 -44.51
C ALA A 184 -31.20 4.57 -43.87
N MET A 185 -30.63 5.41 -43.00
CA MET A 185 -31.36 6.55 -42.37
C MET A 185 -31.39 7.81 -43.25
N ALA A 186 -30.60 7.85 -44.33
CA ALA A 186 -30.51 9.00 -45.25
C ALA A 186 -31.39 8.82 -46.50
N THR A 187 -32.03 7.68 -46.64
CA THR A 187 -33.04 7.36 -47.69
C THR A 187 -34.43 7.41 -47.12
#